data_298b6e54434ead32e2dd8d61e5c0862d
#
_entry.id   298b6e54434ead32e2dd8d61e5c0862d
#
_cell.length_a   1.000
_cell.length_b   1.000
_cell.length_c   1.000
_cell.angle_alpha   90.00
_cell.angle_beta   90.00
_cell.angle_gamma   90.00
#
_symmetry.space_group_name_H-M   'P 1'
#
loop_
_entity.id
_entity.type
_entity.pdbx_description
1 polymer ?
#
loop_
_entity_poly.entity_id
_entity_poly.type
_entity_poly.pdbx_seq_one_letter_code
_entity_poly.pdbx_strand_id
1 'polypeptide(L)'
;MLIETPYKNGDTISLKLSSGEEILGRLESEDTNNYTLKKPMVLIAQEKGLGLAPFMFSVSPDGKFVMKANAVSCVAKTESEISKQYMAQTSGIALV
;
A
#
# COMPACT_ATOMS: atom_id res chain seq x y z
N MET A 1 -27.05 9.51 -10.39
CA MET A 1 -26.45 8.48 -9.54
C MET A 1 -25.04 8.90 -9.14
N LEU A 2 -24.79 8.94 -7.88
CA LEU A 2 -23.46 9.26 -7.40
C LEU A 2 -22.62 7.99 -7.35
N ILE A 3 -21.48 8.03 -8.01
CA ILE A 3 -20.50 6.94 -7.91
C ILE A 3 -19.45 7.40 -6.92
N GLU A 4 -19.45 6.79 -5.77
CA GLU A 4 -18.42 7.08 -4.78
C GLU A 4 -17.15 6.35 -5.15
N THR A 5 -16.06 7.10 -5.17
CA THR A 5 -14.74 6.49 -5.29
C THR A 5 -14.42 5.83 -3.96
N PRO A 6 -14.13 4.53 -3.95
CA PRO A 6 -13.87 3.84 -2.69
C PRO A 6 -12.60 4.31 -1.99
N TYR A 7 -11.73 4.98 -2.70
CA TYR A 7 -10.50 5.55 -2.14
C TYR A 7 -10.11 6.75 -3.01
N LYS A 8 -9.15 7.52 -2.52
CA LYS A 8 -8.67 8.71 -3.25
C LYS A 8 -7.17 8.85 -3.04
N ASN A 9 -6.55 9.74 -3.83
CA ASN A 9 -5.13 10.05 -3.66
C ASN A 9 -4.89 10.52 -2.23
N GLY A 10 -3.79 10.06 -1.66
CA GLY A 10 -3.44 10.33 -0.27
C GLY A 10 -3.87 9.25 0.70
N ASP A 11 -4.82 8.42 0.32
CA ASP A 11 -5.26 7.31 1.17
C ASP A 11 -4.23 6.20 1.20
N THR A 12 -4.21 5.45 2.29
CA THR A 12 -3.53 4.16 2.35
C THR A 12 -4.43 3.14 1.69
N ILE A 13 -3.93 2.46 0.69
CA ILE A 13 -4.70 1.45 -0.03
C ILE A 13 -4.02 0.10 0.05
N SER A 14 -4.82 -0.93 -0.11
CA SER A 14 -4.35 -2.32 -0.12
C SER A 14 -4.53 -2.88 -1.51
N LEU A 15 -3.48 -3.51 -2.02
CA LEU A 15 -3.47 -4.14 -3.33
C LEU A 15 -3.19 -5.62 -3.16
N LYS A 16 -4.02 -6.45 -3.79
CA LYS A 16 -3.72 -7.87 -3.90
C LYS A 16 -3.10 -8.08 -5.26
N LEU A 17 -1.87 -8.54 -5.29
CA LEU A 17 -1.19 -8.80 -6.55
C LEU A 17 -1.60 -10.16 -7.10
N SER A 18 -1.54 -10.30 -8.42
CA SER A 18 -1.85 -11.57 -9.07
C SER A 18 -0.93 -12.70 -8.61
N SER A 19 0.27 -12.34 -8.17
CA SER A 19 1.23 -13.33 -7.64
C SER A 19 0.94 -13.74 -6.19
N GLY A 20 -0.02 -13.10 -5.53
CA GLY A 20 -0.48 -13.50 -4.21
C GLY A 20 -0.15 -12.56 -3.07
N GLU A 21 0.81 -11.66 -3.24
CA GLU A 21 1.19 -10.75 -2.16
C GLU A 21 0.11 -9.71 -1.94
N GLU A 22 -0.01 -9.30 -0.69
CA GLU A 22 -0.86 -8.20 -0.31
C GLU A 22 0.02 -7.02 0.08
N ILE A 23 -0.16 -5.90 -0.62
CA ILE A 23 0.70 -4.72 -0.48
C ILE A 23 -0.13 -3.57 0.06
N LEU A 24 0.44 -2.82 1.00
CA LEU A 24 -0.14 -1.56 1.43
C LEU A 24 0.75 -0.42 0.97
N GLY A 25 0.15 0.69 0.58
CA GLY A 25 0.91 1.86 0.19
C GLY A 25 0.05 3.09 0.20
N ARG A 26 0.69 4.25 0.26
CA ARG A 26 -0.03 5.51 0.11
C ARG A 26 -0.19 5.81 -1.37
N LEU A 27 -1.43 6.01 -1.78
CA LEU A 27 -1.70 6.28 -3.18
C LEU A 27 -1.32 7.72 -3.51
N GLU A 28 -0.37 7.89 -4.45
CA GLU A 28 -0.03 9.20 -5.00
C GLU A 28 -0.95 9.55 -6.14
N SER A 29 -1.12 8.62 -7.07
CA SER A 29 -1.96 8.80 -8.24
C SER A 29 -2.23 7.45 -8.88
N GLU A 30 -3.23 7.42 -9.72
CA GLU A 30 -3.49 6.23 -10.54
C GLU A 30 -4.01 6.65 -11.90
N ASP A 31 -3.77 5.80 -12.88
CA ASP A 31 -4.34 5.95 -14.20
C ASP A 31 -4.79 4.57 -14.67
N THR A 32 -5.18 4.47 -15.93
CA THR A 32 -5.69 3.22 -16.48
C THR A 32 -4.71 2.07 -16.36
N ASN A 33 -3.41 2.36 -16.39
CA ASN A 33 -2.39 1.34 -16.47
C ASN A 33 -1.54 1.20 -15.23
N ASN A 34 -1.59 2.14 -14.29
CA ASN A 34 -0.64 2.17 -13.18
C ASN A 34 -1.25 2.70 -11.90
N TYR A 35 -0.73 2.18 -10.77
CA TYR A 35 -0.91 2.78 -9.46
C TYR A 35 0.45 3.28 -9.00
N THR A 36 0.56 4.56 -8.68
CA THR A 36 1.79 5.12 -8.15
C THR A 36 1.66 5.22 -6.64
N LEU A 37 2.54 4.52 -5.93
CA LEU A 37 2.49 4.41 -4.48
C LEU A 37 3.74 4.98 -3.85
N LYS A 38 3.59 5.48 -2.63
CA LYS A 38 4.72 5.78 -1.75
C LYS A 38 4.76 4.76 -0.63
N LYS A 39 5.97 4.40 -0.25
CA LYS A 39 6.25 3.53 0.91
C LYS A 39 5.46 2.22 0.88
N PRO A 40 5.52 1.48 -0.24
CA PRO A 40 4.78 0.22 -0.29
C PRO A 40 5.39 -0.81 0.66
N MET A 41 4.52 -1.50 1.40
CA MET A 41 4.91 -2.52 2.36
C MET A 41 4.15 -3.80 2.05
N VAL A 42 4.81 -4.92 2.25
CA VAL A 42 4.17 -6.23 2.12
C VAL A 42 3.57 -6.61 3.46
N LEU A 43 2.31 -7.03 3.44
CA LEU A 43 1.65 -7.52 4.63
C LEU A 43 1.98 -8.99 4.80
N ILE A 44 2.50 -9.34 5.98
CA ILE A 44 2.94 -10.69 6.26
C ILE A 44 2.13 -11.24 7.43
N ALA A 45 1.48 -12.39 7.19
CA ALA A 45 0.76 -13.06 8.26
C ALA A 45 1.77 -13.79 9.14
N GLN A 46 1.70 -13.55 10.44
CA GLN A 46 2.59 -14.15 11.42
C GLN A 46 1.76 -14.84 12.48
N GLU A 47 2.42 -15.69 13.29
CA GLU A 47 1.75 -16.41 14.36
C GLU A 47 1.01 -15.48 15.32
N LYS A 48 1.61 -14.33 15.61
CA LYS A 48 1.07 -13.40 16.61
C LYS A 48 0.37 -12.20 15.98
N GLY A 49 0.01 -12.29 14.70
CA GLY A 49 -0.69 -11.21 14.02
C GLY A 49 -0.07 -10.87 12.69
N LEU A 50 -0.21 -9.63 12.27
CA LEU A 50 0.24 -9.18 10.97
C LEU A 50 1.49 -8.33 11.13
N GLY A 51 2.45 -8.53 10.21
CA GLY A 51 3.64 -7.71 10.15
C GLY A 51 3.73 -7.01 8.82
N LEU A 52 4.56 -6.00 8.74
CA LEU A 52 4.81 -5.24 7.51
C LEU A 52 6.31 -5.26 7.21
N ALA A 53 6.64 -5.46 5.96
CA ALA A 53 8.02 -5.42 5.49
C ALA A 53 8.09 -4.58 4.23
N PRO A 54 9.23 -3.94 3.94
CA PRO A 54 9.34 -3.18 2.69
C PRO A 54 9.09 -4.05 1.48
N PHE A 55 8.40 -3.48 0.49
CA PHE A 55 8.13 -4.21 -0.75
C PHE A 55 9.41 -4.45 -1.54
N MET A 56 10.29 -3.45 -1.59
CA MET A 56 11.58 -3.57 -2.28
C MET A 56 12.67 -3.05 -1.37
N PHE A 57 13.79 -3.77 -1.32
CA PHE A 57 14.91 -3.38 -0.46
C PHE A 57 15.95 -2.53 -1.19
N SER A 58 15.92 -2.51 -2.51
CA SER A 58 16.93 -1.82 -3.31
C SER A 58 16.54 -0.41 -3.70
N VAL A 59 15.36 0.05 -3.28
CA VAL A 59 14.83 1.37 -3.63
C VAL A 59 14.47 2.09 -2.35
N SER A 60 14.75 3.40 -2.30
CA SER A 60 14.35 4.21 -1.15
C SER A 60 12.84 4.15 -0.95
N PRO A 61 12.38 3.93 0.29
CA PRO A 61 10.93 3.91 0.54
C PRO A 61 10.26 5.25 0.25
N ASP A 62 11.02 6.35 0.24
CA ASP A 62 10.45 7.66 -0.07
C ASP A 62 10.26 7.89 -1.56
N GLY A 63 10.79 7.01 -2.39
CA GLY A 63 10.60 7.10 -3.84
C GLY A 63 9.17 6.76 -4.24
N LYS A 64 8.88 7.01 -5.51
CA LYS A 64 7.60 6.62 -6.08
C LYS A 64 7.72 5.26 -6.72
N PHE A 65 6.77 4.40 -6.40
CA PHE A 65 6.74 3.04 -6.92
C PHE A 65 5.55 2.92 -7.86
N VAL A 66 5.81 2.54 -9.09
CA VAL A 66 4.75 2.40 -10.10
C VAL A 66 4.38 0.94 -10.21
N MET A 67 3.17 0.62 -9.73
CA MET A 67 2.64 -0.74 -9.80
C MET A 67 1.79 -0.86 -11.05
N LYS A 68 2.09 -1.84 -11.89
CA LYS A 68 1.30 -2.05 -13.10
C LYS A 68 -0.08 -2.57 -12.76
N ALA A 69 -1.10 -1.94 -13.32
CA ALA A 69 -2.49 -2.32 -13.02
C ALA A 69 -2.77 -3.78 -13.37
N ASN A 70 -2.13 -4.30 -14.42
CA ASN A 70 -2.37 -5.68 -14.82
C ASN A 70 -1.75 -6.72 -13.87
N ALA A 71 -0.93 -6.27 -12.91
CA ALA A 71 -0.40 -7.15 -11.87
C ALA A 71 -1.26 -7.11 -10.61
N VAL A 72 -2.29 -6.29 -10.58
CA VAL A 72 -3.15 -6.08 -9.42
C VAL A 72 -4.50 -6.73 -9.68
N SER A 73 -4.88 -7.68 -8.82
CA SER A 73 -6.18 -8.34 -8.96
C SER A 73 -7.28 -7.68 -8.15
N CYS A 74 -6.91 -6.91 -7.12
CA CYS A 74 -7.89 -6.24 -6.27
C CYS A 74 -7.25 -5.03 -5.62
N VAL A 75 -8.02 -3.96 -5.50
CA VAL A 75 -7.57 -2.77 -4.79
C VAL A 75 -8.72 -2.29 -3.90
N ALA A 76 -8.38 -1.87 -2.69
CA ALA A 76 -9.36 -1.39 -1.73
C ALA A 76 -8.70 -0.42 -0.77
N LYS A 77 -9.51 0.41 -0.12
CA LYS A 77 -9.00 1.27 0.94
C LYS A 77 -8.64 0.40 2.14
N THR A 78 -7.47 0.65 2.70
CA THR A 78 -7.00 -0.14 3.85
C THR A 78 -7.91 0.11 5.06
N GLU A 79 -8.21 -0.96 5.79
CA GLU A 79 -8.99 -0.91 7.02
C GLU A 79 -8.26 -0.03 8.04
N SER A 80 -9.03 0.70 8.87
CA SER A 80 -8.47 1.80 9.67
C SER A 80 -7.40 1.37 10.68
N GLU A 81 -7.55 0.23 11.32
CA GLU A 81 -6.57 -0.21 12.32
C GLU A 81 -5.24 -0.59 11.64
N ILE A 82 -5.34 -1.26 10.50
CA ILE A 82 -4.15 -1.64 9.73
C ILE A 82 -3.50 -0.38 9.16
N SER A 83 -4.31 0.56 8.70
CA SER A 83 -3.81 1.83 8.18
C SER A 83 -3.02 2.59 9.22
N LYS A 84 -3.51 2.62 10.47
CA LYS A 84 -2.79 3.27 11.57
C LYS A 84 -1.45 2.61 11.83
N GLN A 85 -1.41 1.28 11.84
CA GLN A 85 -0.17 0.54 12.03
C GLN A 85 0.81 0.83 10.90
N TYR A 86 0.33 0.84 9.67
CA TYR A 86 1.14 1.17 8.51
C TYR A 86 1.71 2.59 8.62
N MET A 87 0.86 3.56 8.97
CA MET A 87 1.29 4.94 9.09
C MET A 87 2.34 5.12 10.19
N ALA A 88 2.16 4.43 11.31
CA ALA A 88 3.13 4.49 12.40
C ALA A 88 4.49 3.96 11.96
N GLN A 89 4.51 2.87 11.19
CA GLN A 89 5.76 2.28 10.74
C GLN A 89 6.44 3.06 9.63
N THR A 90 5.67 3.81 8.86
CA THR A 90 6.21 4.50 7.67
C THR A 90 6.28 6.01 7.84
N SER A 91 5.95 6.54 9.00
CA SER A 91 5.86 7.98 9.22
C SER A 91 7.19 8.72 9.12
N GLY A 92 8.30 8.01 9.22
CA GLY A 92 9.61 8.64 9.23
C GLY A 92 9.94 9.29 10.55
N ILE A 93 9.07 9.21 11.54
CA ILE A 93 9.39 9.66 12.87
C ILE A 93 10.40 8.67 13.42
N ALA A 94 11.60 9.15 13.63
CA ALA A 94 12.61 8.32 14.20
C ALA A 94 12.19 7.95 15.61
N LEU A 95 11.71 6.76 15.72
CA LEU A 95 11.47 6.19 17.04
C LEU A 95 12.78 5.65 17.51
N VAL A 96 13.50 6.50 18.10
CA VAL A 96 14.76 6.07 18.68
C VAL A 96 14.50 5.48 20.02
#